data_c6cc03e12644afac3376f85e5d479bf1
#
_entry.id   c6cc03e12644afac3376f85e5d479bf1
#
_cell.length_a   1.000
_cell.length_b   1.000
_cell.length_c   1.000
_cell.angle_alpha   90.00
_cell.angle_beta   90.00
_cell.angle_gamma   90.00
#
_symmetry.space_group_name_H-M   'P 1'
#
loop_
_entity.id
_entity.type
_entity.pdbx_description
1 polymer ?
#
loop_
_entity_poly.entity_id
_entity_poly.type
_entity_poly.pdbx_seq_one_letter_code
_entity_poly.pdbx_strand_id
1 'polypeptide(L)'
;MLAAGGVTVSAMPRGLVPGRAPAELVADERVLELHPPPVDARVLTVPPGEEAKTVATAERLWRELRLDRGGTLVAFGGGCTTDVAGFVAATYLRGIDWIAVPTTLVGQVDAAIGGKTAIDLPEGKNLVGAFHWPVRTVIDPALLETLPEEQRREGLAEVVKTGLLAGERLWELPDADLVRRCAVFKTALCLRDPYDDGPRQALNLGHTFAHALEAAAGYETVTHGRAVALGLLAALRLSGRPTDAVEAVLAPQPVKVDRDRAWEALQRDKKSTGGELTLVLLGDEGGFTANVPETDVRRALDELIAD
;
A
#
# COMPACT_ATOMS: atom_id res chain seq x y z
N MET A 1 -10.21 22.30 -5.19
CA MET A 1 -9.21 21.81 -6.17
C MET A 1 -8.16 21.06 -5.37
N LEU A 2 -8.21 19.72 -5.34
CA LEU A 2 -7.15 18.91 -4.73
C LEU A 2 -5.91 19.12 -5.59
N ALA A 3 -4.84 19.69 -5.01
CA ALA A 3 -3.56 19.73 -5.68
C ALA A 3 -3.07 18.28 -5.78
N ALA A 4 -3.12 17.73 -6.98
CA ALA A 4 -2.56 16.41 -7.24
C ALA A 4 -1.06 16.49 -6.98
N GLY A 5 -0.58 15.82 -5.94
CA GLY A 5 0.83 15.79 -5.58
C GLY A 5 1.66 15.23 -6.73
N GLY A 6 2.77 15.88 -7.04
CA GLY A 6 3.68 15.40 -8.07
C GLY A 6 4.38 14.10 -7.62
N VAL A 7 4.34 13.04 -8.45
CA VAL A 7 5.16 11.85 -8.26
C VAL A 7 6.43 12.00 -9.10
N THR A 8 7.58 11.87 -8.47
CA THR A 8 8.88 11.97 -9.12
C THR A 8 9.67 10.67 -8.86
N VAL A 9 10.08 9.98 -9.93
CA VAL A 9 10.96 8.81 -9.84
C VAL A 9 12.34 9.23 -10.31
N SER A 10 13.25 9.45 -9.38
CA SER A 10 14.65 9.88 -9.64
C SER A 10 15.49 9.69 -8.38
N ALA A 11 16.79 9.76 -8.53
CA ALA A 11 17.69 9.94 -7.38
C ALA A 11 17.22 11.12 -6.50
N MET A 12 17.50 11.04 -5.19
CA MET A 12 17.07 12.03 -4.21
C MET A 12 17.43 13.46 -4.66
N PRO A 13 16.45 14.34 -4.89
CA PRO A 13 16.74 15.68 -5.39
C PRO A 13 17.31 16.57 -4.29
N ARG A 14 18.28 17.42 -4.67
CA ARG A 14 18.66 18.55 -3.81
C ARG A 14 17.48 19.50 -3.69
N GLY A 15 17.20 19.98 -2.47
CA GLY A 15 16.06 20.87 -2.22
C GLY A 15 14.72 20.14 -2.26
N LEU A 16 14.62 19.05 -1.53
CA LEU A 16 13.41 18.24 -1.38
C LEU A 16 12.19 19.09 -0.95
N VAL A 17 12.40 19.98 0.03
CA VAL A 17 11.36 20.88 0.52
C VAL A 17 11.34 22.15 -0.33
N PRO A 18 10.19 22.58 -0.85
CA PRO A 18 10.09 23.80 -1.64
C PRO A 18 10.41 25.05 -0.82
N GLY A 19 11.28 25.91 -1.35
CA GLY A 19 11.57 27.22 -0.75
C GLY A 19 12.32 27.15 0.58
N ARG A 20 11.97 28.10 1.50
CA ARG A 20 12.49 28.20 2.86
C ARG A 20 11.46 27.79 3.90
N ALA A 21 10.44 27.02 3.54
CA ALA A 21 9.44 26.56 4.48
C ALA A 21 10.09 25.74 5.59
N PRO A 22 9.71 25.91 6.86
CA PRO A 22 10.20 25.05 7.94
C PRO A 22 9.77 23.61 7.65
N ALA A 23 10.67 22.67 7.90
CA ALA A 23 10.40 21.26 7.70
C ALA A 23 10.78 20.44 8.95
N GLU A 24 10.04 19.38 9.20
CA GLU A 24 10.40 18.32 10.13
C GLU A 24 10.29 16.96 9.44
N LEU A 25 11.10 16.02 9.89
CA LEU A 25 11.21 14.68 9.32
C LEU A 25 10.62 13.65 10.27
N VAL A 26 9.65 12.88 9.82
CA VAL A 26 9.24 11.62 10.46
C VAL A 26 9.94 10.48 9.72
N ALA A 27 10.75 9.72 10.43
CA ALA A 27 11.58 8.68 9.83
C ALA A 27 11.52 7.35 10.62
N ASP A 28 11.54 6.27 9.86
CA ASP A 28 11.73 4.92 10.38
C ASP A 28 13.15 4.80 10.99
N GLU A 29 13.24 4.33 12.23
CA GLU A 29 14.51 4.21 12.96
C GLU A 29 15.52 3.34 12.22
N ARG A 30 15.09 2.22 11.65
CA ARG A 30 15.95 1.30 10.91
C ARG A 30 16.43 1.90 9.58
N VAL A 31 15.60 2.72 8.94
CA VAL A 31 15.99 3.41 7.70
C VAL A 31 17.08 4.44 7.96
N LEU A 32 17.04 5.14 9.09
CA LEU A 32 18.07 6.10 9.48
C LEU A 32 19.43 5.45 9.81
N GLU A 33 19.45 4.18 10.19
CA GLU A 33 20.69 3.43 10.38
C GLU A 33 21.38 3.12 9.03
N LEU A 34 20.62 3.05 7.94
CA LEU A 34 21.08 2.64 6.62
C LEU A 34 21.30 3.82 5.67
N HIS A 35 20.53 4.89 5.85
CA HIS A 35 20.51 6.03 4.93
C HIS A 35 20.53 7.36 5.71
N PRO A 36 21.28 8.36 5.23
CA PRO A 36 21.25 9.68 5.81
C PRO A 36 19.85 10.31 5.61
N PRO A 37 19.42 11.19 6.52
CA PRO A 37 18.17 11.94 6.34
C PRO A 37 18.14 12.68 4.99
N PRO A 38 17.01 12.64 4.26
CA PRO A 38 16.89 13.26 2.95
C PRO A 38 16.84 14.80 3.00
N VAL A 39 16.66 15.35 4.20
CA VAL A 39 16.60 16.79 4.46
C VAL A 39 17.31 17.12 5.77
N ASP A 40 17.92 18.32 5.83
CA ASP A 40 18.45 18.88 7.08
C ASP A 40 17.29 19.50 7.87
N ALA A 41 16.70 18.70 8.75
CA ALA A 41 15.53 19.04 9.54
C ALA A 41 15.53 18.29 10.87
N ARG A 42 14.74 18.78 11.83
CA ARG A 42 14.51 18.03 13.07
C ARG A 42 13.86 16.68 12.76
N VAL A 43 14.42 15.63 13.32
CA VAL A 43 13.97 14.25 13.11
C VAL A 43 13.10 13.78 14.28
N LEU A 44 11.95 13.21 13.95
CA LEU A 44 11.07 12.46 14.82
C LEU A 44 11.07 11.02 14.33
N THR A 45 11.53 10.08 15.14
CA THR A 45 11.61 8.68 14.75
C THR A 45 10.32 7.93 15.04
N VAL A 46 10.07 6.87 14.25
CA VAL A 46 8.99 5.91 14.50
C VAL A 46 9.55 4.49 14.41
N PRO A 47 8.98 3.52 15.14
CA PRO A 47 9.38 2.13 15.02
C PRO A 47 9.15 1.61 13.59
N PRO A 48 9.87 0.56 13.15
CA PRO A 48 9.70 -0.02 11.82
C PRO A 48 8.37 -0.78 11.71
N GLY A 49 7.81 -0.80 10.50
CA GLY A 49 6.64 -1.60 10.16
C GLY A 49 5.33 -1.14 10.82
N GLU A 50 4.40 -2.08 11.03
CA GLU A 50 3.05 -1.79 11.53
C GLU A 50 3.04 -1.23 12.96
N GLU A 51 4.08 -1.48 13.75
CA GLU A 51 4.22 -0.89 15.09
C GLU A 51 4.17 0.65 15.08
N ALA A 52 4.52 1.28 13.95
CA ALA A 52 4.39 2.72 13.76
C ALA A 52 2.94 3.19 13.68
N LYS A 53 2.02 2.37 13.18
CA LYS A 53 0.66 2.78 12.78
C LYS A 53 -0.34 2.77 13.93
N THR A 54 0.00 3.37 15.06
CA THR A 54 -0.84 3.39 16.27
C THR A 54 -1.33 4.78 16.63
N VAL A 55 -2.45 4.85 17.36
CA VAL A 55 -2.96 6.10 17.95
C VAL A 55 -1.90 6.74 18.84
N ALA A 56 -1.16 5.93 19.63
CA ALA A 56 -0.12 6.41 20.52
C ALA A 56 1.04 7.09 19.77
N THR A 57 1.47 6.50 18.65
CA THR A 57 2.48 7.11 17.77
C THR A 57 1.97 8.43 17.16
N ALA A 58 0.74 8.46 16.67
CA ALA A 58 0.16 9.67 16.11
C ALA A 58 0.02 10.77 17.19
N GLU A 59 -0.46 10.44 18.39
CA GLU A 59 -0.55 11.38 19.52
C GLU A 59 0.82 11.96 19.89
N ARG A 60 1.84 11.11 19.99
CA ARG A 60 3.21 11.55 20.27
C ARG A 60 3.71 12.51 19.19
N LEU A 61 3.55 12.17 17.92
CA LEU A 61 3.97 13.01 16.81
C LEU A 61 3.24 14.37 16.83
N TRP A 62 1.92 14.42 17.04
CA TRP A 62 1.19 15.70 17.15
C TRP A 62 1.73 16.59 18.30
N ARG A 63 2.12 16.02 19.44
CA ARG A 63 2.66 16.77 20.60
C ARG A 63 4.08 17.26 20.36
N GLU A 64 4.87 16.52 19.58
CA GLU A 64 6.27 16.82 19.35
C GLU A 64 6.51 17.74 18.16
N LEU A 65 5.62 17.75 17.15
CA LEU A 65 5.71 18.63 15.99
C LEU A 65 5.73 20.12 16.40
N ARG A 66 6.60 20.88 15.73
CA ARG A 66 6.79 22.34 15.93
C ARG A 66 6.50 23.14 14.68
N LEU A 67 5.89 22.51 13.66
CA LEU A 67 5.53 23.16 12.41
C LEU A 67 4.33 24.09 12.62
N ASP A 68 4.32 25.19 11.87
CA ASP A 68 3.14 25.99 11.65
C ASP A 68 2.37 25.49 10.41
N ARG A 69 1.29 26.18 10.02
CA ARG A 69 0.47 25.80 8.86
C ARG A 69 1.19 25.91 7.51
N GLY A 70 2.28 26.65 7.44
CA GLY A 70 3.12 26.79 6.23
C GLY A 70 4.28 25.82 6.22
N GLY A 71 4.45 25.01 7.27
CA GLY A 71 5.49 24.01 7.37
C GLY A 71 5.21 22.74 6.58
N THR A 72 6.25 21.97 6.33
CA THR A 72 6.17 20.72 5.55
C THR A 72 6.66 19.53 6.39
N LEU A 73 5.85 18.49 6.50
CA LEU A 73 6.25 17.22 7.10
C LEU A 73 6.86 16.32 6.02
N VAL A 74 8.05 15.79 6.25
CA VAL A 74 8.68 14.81 5.35
C VAL A 74 8.56 13.44 6.00
N ALA A 75 8.06 12.45 5.27
CA ALA A 75 7.98 11.05 5.70
C ALA A 75 9.07 10.24 5.00
N PHE A 76 9.97 9.61 5.76
CA PHE A 76 11.08 8.83 5.24
C PHE A 76 11.08 7.41 5.82
N GLY A 77 10.64 6.44 5.05
CA GLY A 77 10.47 5.05 5.48
C GLY A 77 9.60 4.22 4.56
N GLY A 78 9.19 3.06 5.00
CA GLY A 78 8.26 2.19 4.27
C GLY A 78 6.82 2.73 4.22
N GLY A 79 5.91 1.92 3.66
CA GLY A 79 4.48 2.25 3.57
C GLY A 79 3.86 2.62 4.92
N CYS A 80 4.19 1.89 5.99
CA CYS A 80 3.68 2.17 7.33
C CYS A 80 4.10 3.55 7.85
N THR A 81 5.35 3.95 7.61
CA THR A 81 5.86 5.27 7.98
C THR A 81 5.16 6.37 7.18
N THR A 82 4.98 6.17 5.87
CA THR A 82 4.26 7.16 5.03
C THR A 82 2.78 7.26 5.41
N ASP A 83 2.14 6.15 5.80
CA ASP A 83 0.75 6.14 6.26
C ASP A 83 0.56 6.95 7.55
N VAL A 84 1.33 6.66 8.61
CA VAL A 84 1.20 7.37 9.88
C VAL A 84 1.61 8.84 9.75
N ALA A 85 2.70 9.17 9.05
CA ALA A 85 3.13 10.53 8.85
C ALA A 85 2.12 11.34 8.02
N GLY A 86 1.57 10.75 6.97
CA GLY A 86 0.53 11.36 6.14
C GLY A 86 -0.77 11.59 6.93
N PHE A 87 -1.17 10.65 7.80
CA PHE A 87 -2.32 10.83 8.68
C PHE A 87 -2.08 11.92 9.73
N VAL A 88 -0.89 11.97 10.31
CA VAL A 88 -0.48 13.06 11.20
C VAL A 88 -0.53 14.40 10.48
N ALA A 89 0.01 14.49 9.27
CA ALA A 89 -0.05 15.72 8.47
C ALA A 89 -1.49 16.13 8.12
N ALA A 90 -2.38 15.17 7.83
CA ALA A 90 -3.79 15.43 7.53
C ALA A 90 -4.55 16.05 8.71
N THR A 91 -4.17 15.72 9.92
CA THR A 91 -4.91 16.06 11.14
C THR A 91 -4.26 17.17 11.96
N TYR A 92 -2.92 17.30 11.91
CA TYR A 92 -2.19 18.37 12.59
C TYR A 92 -2.57 19.74 12.02
N LEU A 93 -2.98 20.67 12.89
CA LEU A 93 -3.47 22.01 12.53
C LEU A 93 -4.60 22.01 11.47
N ARG A 94 -5.35 20.94 11.31
CA ARG A 94 -6.38 20.67 10.29
C ARG A 94 -5.82 20.48 8.88
N GLY A 95 -4.58 20.04 8.76
CA GLY A 95 -3.88 19.75 7.52
C GLY A 95 -2.68 20.66 7.30
N ILE A 96 -1.52 20.05 7.10
CA ILE A 96 -0.28 20.70 6.66
C ILE A 96 0.24 19.99 5.42
N ASP A 97 1.09 20.64 4.67
CA ASP A 97 1.78 20.03 3.53
C ASP A 97 2.70 18.89 3.98
N TRP A 98 2.81 17.83 3.17
CA TRP A 98 3.74 16.76 3.44
C TRP A 98 4.35 16.19 2.16
N ILE A 99 5.50 15.52 2.31
CA ILE A 99 6.26 14.88 1.24
C ILE A 99 6.50 13.43 1.65
N ALA A 100 6.19 12.48 0.76
CA ALA A 100 6.50 11.08 0.94
C ALA A 100 7.82 10.72 0.27
N VAL A 101 8.70 10.03 1.01
CA VAL A 101 9.96 9.45 0.52
C VAL A 101 9.99 7.97 0.89
N PRO A 102 9.32 7.11 0.10
CA PRO A 102 9.20 5.69 0.40
C PRO A 102 10.53 4.95 0.16
N THR A 103 10.88 4.07 1.10
CA THR A 103 12.14 3.30 1.09
C THR A 103 11.96 1.81 0.85
N THR A 104 10.73 1.32 0.78
CA THR A 104 10.41 -0.08 0.48
C THR A 104 9.79 -0.23 -0.90
N LEU A 105 9.87 -1.42 -1.49
CA LEU A 105 9.26 -1.66 -2.81
C LEU A 105 7.74 -1.43 -2.77
N VAL A 106 7.01 -1.94 -1.76
CA VAL A 106 5.57 -1.65 -1.56
C VAL A 106 5.32 -0.15 -1.52
N GLY A 107 6.13 0.60 -0.76
CA GLY A 107 6.01 2.05 -0.65
C GLY A 107 6.19 2.75 -2.00
N GLN A 108 7.19 2.33 -2.77
CA GLN A 108 7.56 2.97 -4.05
C GLN A 108 6.58 2.67 -5.19
N VAL A 109 6.00 1.46 -5.21
CA VAL A 109 5.11 1.04 -6.31
C VAL A 109 3.64 1.21 -5.98
N ASP A 110 3.29 1.30 -4.68
CA ASP A 110 1.90 1.31 -4.23
C ASP A 110 1.64 2.29 -3.06
N ALA A 111 1.99 1.96 -1.83
CA ALA A 111 1.44 2.57 -0.61
C ALA A 111 1.60 4.11 -0.54
N ALA A 112 2.75 4.68 -0.90
CA ALA A 112 2.98 6.12 -0.82
C ALA A 112 2.33 6.94 -1.96
N ILE A 113 1.56 6.30 -2.86
CA ILE A 113 0.94 6.93 -4.03
C ILE A 113 -0.58 6.95 -3.87
N GLY A 114 -1.20 8.12 -4.02
CA GLY A 114 -2.66 8.24 -4.06
C GLY A 114 -3.32 8.71 -2.78
N GLY A 115 -2.52 9.17 -1.79
CA GLY A 115 -2.99 9.94 -0.65
C GLY A 115 -3.85 9.19 0.37
N LYS A 116 -3.97 7.88 0.31
CA LYS A 116 -4.53 7.08 1.41
C LYS A 116 -3.54 7.09 2.55
N THR A 117 -3.94 7.58 3.72
CA THR A 117 -3.12 7.64 4.94
C THR A 117 -3.93 7.10 6.09
N ALA A 118 -3.33 6.28 6.96
CA ALA A 118 -4.08 5.63 8.02
C ALA A 118 -3.21 5.18 9.20
N ILE A 119 -3.92 4.91 10.30
CA ILE A 119 -3.42 4.19 11.46
C ILE A 119 -4.35 3.02 11.77
N ASP A 120 -3.86 2.09 12.56
CA ASP A 120 -4.55 0.87 12.94
C ASP A 120 -5.25 1.01 14.29
N LEU A 121 -6.29 0.22 14.48
CA LEU A 121 -6.95 -0.01 15.75
C LEU A 121 -6.82 -1.50 16.13
N PRO A 122 -7.08 -1.86 17.39
CA PRO A 122 -7.10 -3.28 17.79
C PRO A 122 -8.08 -4.14 16.97
N GLU A 123 -9.11 -3.52 16.42
CA GLU A 123 -10.16 -4.17 15.62
C GLU A 123 -9.73 -4.45 14.18
N GLY A 124 -8.68 -3.78 13.67
CA GLY A 124 -8.18 -4.00 12.32
C GLY A 124 -7.26 -2.90 11.80
N LYS A 125 -6.57 -3.22 10.70
CA LYS A 125 -5.67 -2.31 10.01
C LYS A 125 -6.43 -1.21 9.25
N ASN A 126 -5.81 -0.02 9.17
CA ASN A 126 -6.25 1.12 8.36
C ASN A 126 -7.67 1.64 8.64
N LEU A 127 -8.22 1.39 9.84
CA LEU A 127 -9.60 1.77 10.17
C LEU A 127 -9.78 3.27 10.43
N VAL A 128 -8.70 3.98 10.78
CA VAL A 128 -8.73 5.43 11.01
C VAL A 128 -7.77 6.09 10.04
N GLY A 129 -8.28 6.92 9.15
CA GLY A 129 -7.44 7.52 8.12
C GLY A 129 -8.07 8.72 7.42
N ALA A 130 -7.32 9.26 6.46
CA ALA A 130 -7.74 10.38 5.64
C ALA A 130 -7.20 10.23 4.21
N PHE A 131 -7.93 10.77 3.24
CA PHE A 131 -7.38 11.05 1.92
C PHE A 131 -6.63 12.39 1.97
N HIS A 132 -5.32 12.32 2.17
CA HIS A 132 -4.45 13.49 2.23
C HIS A 132 -3.25 13.32 1.29
N TRP A 133 -3.30 13.98 0.14
CA TRP A 133 -2.28 13.84 -0.89
C TRP A 133 -0.98 14.51 -0.46
N PRO A 134 0.17 13.83 -0.60
CA PRO A 134 1.45 14.53 -0.46
C PRO A 134 1.59 15.58 -1.56
N VAL A 135 2.18 16.72 -1.24
CA VAL A 135 2.52 17.72 -2.27
C VAL A 135 3.56 17.18 -3.23
N ARG A 136 4.34 16.18 -2.78
CA ARG A 136 5.29 15.43 -3.61
C ARG A 136 5.50 14.03 -3.04
N THR A 137 5.56 13.04 -3.91
CA THR A 137 6.13 11.71 -3.61
C THR A 137 7.45 11.60 -4.37
N VAL A 138 8.56 11.43 -3.66
CA VAL A 138 9.89 11.27 -4.24
C VAL A 138 10.31 9.82 -4.09
N ILE A 139 10.42 9.13 -5.21
CA ILE A 139 10.73 7.72 -5.30
C ILE A 139 12.15 7.57 -5.85
N ASP A 140 13.07 7.12 -5.00
CA ASP A 140 14.45 6.80 -5.38
C ASP A 140 14.65 5.28 -5.34
N PRO A 141 14.75 4.62 -6.51
CA PRO A 141 14.97 3.18 -6.56
C PRO A 141 16.29 2.71 -5.90
N ALA A 142 17.29 3.58 -5.77
CA ALA A 142 18.53 3.23 -5.08
C ALA A 142 18.34 2.89 -3.61
N LEU A 143 17.28 3.39 -2.97
CA LEU A 143 16.93 3.02 -1.59
C LEU A 143 16.54 1.54 -1.44
N LEU A 144 16.21 0.86 -2.54
CA LEU A 144 15.91 -0.57 -2.54
C LEU A 144 17.15 -1.47 -2.43
N GLU A 145 18.37 -0.93 -2.64
CA GLU A 145 19.61 -1.71 -2.55
C GLU A 145 19.85 -2.28 -1.15
N THR A 146 19.35 -1.61 -0.12
CA THR A 146 19.45 -2.05 1.28
C THR A 146 18.22 -2.78 1.78
N LEU A 147 17.17 -2.92 0.95
CA LEU A 147 15.93 -3.56 1.34
C LEU A 147 16.12 -5.07 1.50
N PRO A 148 15.79 -5.67 2.67
CA PRO A 148 15.84 -7.11 2.84
C PRO A 148 15.00 -7.86 1.81
N GLU A 149 15.47 -9.03 1.38
CA GLU A 149 14.82 -9.83 0.34
C GLU A 149 13.36 -10.20 0.70
N GLU A 150 13.07 -10.44 1.97
CA GLU A 150 11.72 -10.70 2.45
C GLU A 150 10.80 -9.50 2.20
N GLN A 151 11.26 -8.29 2.53
CA GLN A 151 10.50 -7.05 2.27
C GLN A 151 10.38 -6.77 0.77
N ARG A 152 11.37 -7.19 -0.02
CA ARG A 152 11.31 -7.08 -1.48
C ARG A 152 10.21 -7.98 -2.05
N ARG A 153 10.06 -9.20 -1.55
CA ARG A 153 9.00 -10.13 -1.95
C ARG A 153 7.61 -9.61 -1.65
N GLU A 154 7.44 -8.91 -0.53
CA GLU A 154 6.18 -8.22 -0.20
C GLU A 154 5.78 -7.24 -1.32
N GLY A 155 6.71 -6.41 -1.77
CA GLY A 155 6.46 -5.45 -2.85
C GLY A 155 6.29 -6.09 -4.23
N LEU A 156 6.92 -7.25 -4.46
CA LEU A 156 6.82 -7.94 -5.74
C LEU A 156 5.39 -8.41 -6.03
N ALA A 157 4.59 -8.73 -5.01
CA ALA A 157 3.18 -9.06 -5.18
C ALA A 157 2.39 -7.88 -5.79
N GLU A 158 2.67 -6.64 -5.35
CA GLU A 158 2.07 -5.42 -5.90
C GLU A 158 2.57 -5.11 -7.33
N VAL A 159 3.83 -5.41 -7.63
CA VAL A 159 4.38 -5.30 -8.99
C VAL A 159 3.68 -6.26 -9.93
N VAL A 160 3.48 -7.52 -9.52
CA VAL A 160 2.76 -8.53 -10.30
C VAL A 160 1.31 -8.11 -10.50
N LYS A 161 0.61 -7.68 -9.45
CA LYS A 161 -0.75 -7.14 -9.55
C LYS A 161 -0.83 -6.01 -10.58
N THR A 162 0.06 -5.03 -10.48
CA THR A 162 0.09 -3.89 -11.40
C THR A 162 0.38 -4.31 -12.83
N GLY A 163 1.31 -5.24 -13.01
CA GLY A 163 1.63 -5.81 -14.33
C GLY A 163 0.44 -6.52 -14.97
N LEU A 164 -0.29 -7.33 -14.20
CA LEU A 164 -1.51 -8.00 -14.65
C LEU A 164 -2.57 -6.97 -15.09
N LEU A 165 -2.79 -5.93 -14.30
CA LEU A 165 -3.75 -4.87 -14.61
C LEU A 165 -3.35 -4.03 -15.83
N ALA A 166 -2.04 -3.84 -16.04
CA ALA A 166 -1.49 -3.09 -17.17
C ALA A 166 -1.32 -3.94 -18.44
N GLY A 167 -1.46 -5.28 -18.35
CA GLY A 167 -1.15 -6.19 -19.44
C GLY A 167 0.35 -6.27 -19.77
N GLU A 168 1.23 -6.05 -18.79
CA GLU A 168 2.68 -5.98 -18.94
C GLU A 168 3.41 -6.87 -17.92
N ARG A 169 4.54 -7.44 -18.30
CA ARG A 169 5.38 -8.25 -17.40
C ARG A 169 6.36 -7.37 -16.62
N LEU A 170 5.84 -6.48 -15.77
CA LEU A 170 6.63 -5.49 -15.06
C LEU A 170 7.70 -6.12 -14.14
N TRP A 171 7.45 -7.30 -13.60
CA TRP A 171 8.37 -8.06 -12.74
C TRP A 171 9.64 -8.57 -13.43
N GLU A 172 9.72 -8.46 -14.77
CA GLU A 172 10.94 -8.79 -15.53
C GLU A 172 11.84 -7.59 -15.78
N LEU A 173 11.38 -6.39 -15.44
CA LEU A 173 12.12 -5.16 -15.66
C LEU A 173 13.14 -4.90 -14.52
N PRO A 174 14.22 -4.17 -14.81
CA PRO A 174 15.09 -3.63 -13.76
C PRO A 174 14.33 -2.71 -12.80
N ASP A 175 14.77 -2.62 -11.54
CA ASP A 175 14.08 -1.88 -10.48
C ASP A 175 13.64 -0.46 -10.85
N ALA A 176 14.52 0.32 -11.45
CA ALA A 176 14.21 1.69 -11.83
C ALA A 176 13.05 1.78 -12.85
N ASP A 177 12.94 0.80 -13.75
CA ASP A 177 11.91 0.75 -14.77
C ASP A 177 10.60 0.19 -14.22
N LEU A 178 10.64 -0.91 -13.44
CA LEU A 178 9.45 -1.46 -12.83
C LEU A 178 8.80 -0.47 -11.86
N VAL A 179 9.60 0.19 -11.01
CA VAL A 179 9.11 1.22 -10.07
C VAL A 179 8.45 2.37 -10.83
N ARG A 180 9.12 2.88 -11.87
CA ARG A 180 8.58 3.95 -12.70
C ARG A 180 7.24 3.57 -13.33
N ARG A 181 7.16 2.37 -13.92
CA ARG A 181 5.94 1.89 -14.60
C ARG A 181 4.80 1.70 -13.62
N CYS A 182 5.04 1.08 -12.47
CA CYS A 182 4.04 0.92 -11.41
C CYS A 182 3.56 2.29 -10.89
N ALA A 183 4.48 3.21 -10.61
CA ALA A 183 4.15 4.54 -10.11
C ALA A 183 3.30 5.34 -11.12
N VAL A 184 3.64 5.29 -12.40
CA VAL A 184 2.86 5.94 -13.47
C VAL A 184 1.47 5.34 -13.56
N PHE A 185 1.35 4.01 -13.58
CA PHE A 185 0.07 3.31 -13.68
C PHE A 185 -0.84 3.67 -12.50
N LYS A 186 -0.33 3.54 -11.27
CA LYS A 186 -1.11 3.86 -10.07
C LYS A 186 -1.50 5.33 -10.02
N THR A 187 -0.57 6.24 -10.31
CA THR A 187 -0.85 7.67 -10.33
C THR A 187 -1.97 8.01 -11.31
N ALA A 188 -1.96 7.43 -12.51
CA ALA A 188 -3.00 7.67 -13.51
C ALA A 188 -4.40 7.25 -13.02
N LEU A 189 -4.52 6.11 -12.34
CA LEU A 189 -5.78 5.67 -11.73
C LEU A 189 -6.20 6.58 -10.57
N CYS A 190 -5.27 6.92 -9.68
CA CYS A 190 -5.55 7.78 -8.53
C CYS A 190 -5.97 9.21 -8.93
N LEU A 191 -5.44 9.76 -10.02
CA LEU A 191 -5.85 11.06 -10.54
C LEU A 191 -7.25 11.04 -11.17
N ARG A 192 -7.65 9.91 -11.76
CA ARG A 192 -9.01 9.72 -12.30
C ARG A 192 -10.04 9.51 -11.20
N ASP A 193 -9.62 8.92 -10.09
CA ASP A 193 -10.48 8.53 -8.97
C ASP A 193 -9.75 8.75 -7.64
N PRO A 194 -9.75 10.01 -7.14
CA PRO A 194 -9.03 10.36 -5.91
C PRO A 194 -9.56 9.69 -4.64
N TYR A 195 -10.82 9.28 -4.62
CA TYR A 195 -11.51 8.76 -3.43
C TYR A 195 -11.81 7.26 -3.48
N ASP A 196 -11.38 6.55 -4.56
CA ASP A 196 -11.52 5.10 -4.70
C ASP A 196 -12.98 4.62 -4.71
N ASP A 197 -13.83 5.36 -5.42
CA ASP A 197 -15.25 5.03 -5.60
C ASP A 197 -15.60 4.62 -7.05
N GLY A 198 -14.59 4.52 -7.93
CA GLY A 198 -14.73 4.20 -9.35
C GLY A 198 -13.56 3.36 -9.89
N PRO A 199 -12.90 3.79 -10.99
CA PRO A 199 -11.89 2.98 -11.70
C PRO A 199 -10.66 2.61 -10.85
N ARG A 200 -10.35 3.36 -9.79
CA ARG A 200 -9.25 3.03 -8.87
C ARG A 200 -9.49 1.71 -8.13
N GLN A 201 -10.74 1.28 -7.97
CA GLN A 201 -11.10 -0.01 -7.36
C GLN A 201 -10.43 -1.20 -8.07
N ALA A 202 -10.06 -1.06 -9.34
CA ALA A 202 -9.28 -2.09 -10.06
C ALA A 202 -7.98 -2.48 -9.34
N LEU A 203 -7.37 -1.55 -8.57
CA LEU A 203 -6.18 -1.83 -7.75
C LEU A 203 -6.43 -2.85 -6.63
N ASN A 204 -7.70 -3.16 -6.32
CA ASN A 204 -8.07 -4.17 -5.34
C ASN A 204 -8.14 -5.59 -5.92
N LEU A 205 -7.58 -5.85 -7.11
CA LEU A 205 -7.47 -7.20 -7.66
C LEU A 205 -6.75 -8.12 -6.64
N GLY A 206 -7.43 -9.20 -6.23
CA GLY A 206 -6.94 -10.13 -5.22
C GLY A 206 -7.10 -9.67 -3.75
N HIS A 207 -7.29 -8.38 -3.48
CA HIS A 207 -7.27 -7.82 -2.12
C HIS A 207 -8.42 -8.29 -1.23
N THR A 208 -9.57 -8.61 -1.78
CA THR A 208 -10.70 -9.16 -0.99
C THR A 208 -10.32 -10.45 -0.28
N PHE A 209 -9.63 -11.35 -1.00
CA PHE A 209 -9.10 -12.58 -0.41
C PHE A 209 -7.91 -12.32 0.51
N ALA A 210 -7.00 -11.42 0.11
CA ALA A 210 -5.84 -11.06 0.90
C ALA A 210 -6.24 -10.54 2.29
N HIS A 211 -7.12 -9.55 2.36
CA HIS A 211 -7.61 -8.99 3.64
C HIS A 211 -8.30 -10.04 4.51
N ALA A 212 -9.04 -10.97 3.91
CA ALA A 212 -9.68 -12.06 4.64
C ALA A 212 -8.66 -12.99 5.31
N LEU A 213 -7.60 -13.34 4.57
CA LEU A 213 -6.51 -14.19 5.08
C LEU A 213 -5.69 -13.46 6.16
N GLU A 214 -5.35 -12.19 5.97
CA GLU A 214 -4.66 -11.36 6.97
C GLU A 214 -5.47 -11.25 8.26
N ALA A 215 -6.78 -10.98 8.16
CA ALA A 215 -7.67 -10.85 9.31
C ALA A 215 -7.84 -12.20 10.05
N ALA A 216 -7.98 -13.31 9.33
CA ALA A 216 -8.06 -14.64 9.93
C ALA A 216 -6.76 -15.04 10.64
N ALA A 217 -5.61 -14.57 10.13
CA ALA A 217 -4.27 -14.75 10.72
C ALA A 217 -4.00 -13.80 11.90
N GLY A 218 -4.91 -12.92 12.25
CA GLY A 218 -4.70 -11.87 13.27
C GLY A 218 -3.63 -10.85 12.89
N TYR A 219 -3.33 -10.73 11.59
CA TYR A 219 -2.27 -9.85 11.03
C TYR A 219 -0.83 -10.19 11.47
N GLU A 220 -0.60 -11.35 12.07
CA GLU A 220 0.71 -11.73 12.63
C GLU A 220 1.46 -12.74 11.78
N THR A 221 0.78 -13.76 11.25
CA THR A 221 1.43 -14.92 10.63
C THR A 221 1.36 -14.94 9.11
N VAL A 222 0.51 -14.12 8.51
CA VAL A 222 0.38 -13.96 7.06
C VAL A 222 0.74 -12.53 6.69
N THR A 223 1.82 -12.36 5.95
CA THR A 223 2.29 -11.07 5.49
C THR A 223 1.43 -10.56 4.33
N HIS A 224 1.41 -9.24 4.11
CA HIS A 224 0.59 -8.61 3.07
C HIS A 224 0.88 -9.16 1.66
N GLY A 225 2.13 -9.19 1.24
CA GLY A 225 2.50 -9.68 -0.09
C GLY A 225 2.18 -11.15 -0.30
N ARG A 226 2.32 -11.99 0.77
CA ARG A 226 1.89 -13.39 0.71
C ARG A 226 0.37 -13.50 0.55
N ALA A 227 -0.39 -12.71 1.29
CA ALA A 227 -1.85 -12.68 1.18
C ALA A 227 -2.31 -12.20 -0.21
N VAL A 228 -1.69 -11.13 -0.73
CA VAL A 228 -1.97 -10.61 -2.08
C VAL A 228 -1.63 -11.66 -3.15
N ALA A 229 -0.51 -12.36 -3.04
CA ALA A 229 -0.15 -13.42 -3.98
C ALA A 229 -1.21 -14.53 -4.05
N LEU A 230 -1.70 -14.98 -2.89
CA LEU A 230 -2.81 -15.95 -2.81
C LEU A 230 -4.11 -15.38 -3.36
N GLY A 231 -4.43 -14.14 -2.99
CA GLY A 231 -5.63 -13.47 -3.49
C GLY A 231 -5.62 -13.28 -5.01
N LEU A 232 -4.46 -13.00 -5.60
CA LEU A 232 -4.31 -12.94 -7.06
C LEU A 232 -4.60 -14.29 -7.72
N LEU A 233 -4.16 -15.41 -7.13
CA LEU A 233 -4.53 -16.75 -7.65
C LEU A 233 -6.04 -16.94 -7.70
N ALA A 234 -6.73 -16.64 -6.59
CA ALA A 234 -8.18 -16.77 -6.53
C ALA A 234 -8.89 -15.86 -7.54
N ALA A 235 -8.48 -14.58 -7.60
CA ALA A 235 -9.07 -13.63 -8.53
C ALA A 235 -8.86 -14.04 -10.00
N LEU A 236 -7.68 -14.52 -10.37
CA LEU A 236 -7.39 -15.00 -11.73
C LEU A 236 -8.19 -16.26 -12.08
N ARG A 237 -8.30 -17.23 -11.17
CA ARG A 237 -9.12 -18.45 -11.38
C ARG A 237 -10.58 -18.10 -11.60
N LEU A 238 -11.14 -17.22 -10.77
CA LEU A 238 -12.51 -16.72 -10.92
C LEU A 238 -12.71 -15.92 -12.22
N SER A 239 -11.65 -15.28 -12.71
CA SER A 239 -11.64 -14.55 -13.99
C SER A 239 -11.46 -15.45 -15.21
N GLY A 240 -11.19 -16.76 -15.02
CA GLY A 240 -10.81 -17.68 -16.12
C GLY A 240 -9.48 -17.27 -16.79
N ARG A 241 -8.55 -16.66 -16.04
CA ARG A 241 -7.26 -16.20 -16.55
C ARG A 241 -6.10 -17.10 -16.10
N PRO A 242 -5.01 -17.17 -16.88
CA PRO A 242 -3.83 -17.94 -16.51
C PRO A 242 -3.22 -17.46 -15.18
N THR A 243 -2.75 -18.39 -14.36
CA THR A 243 -2.10 -18.15 -13.06
C THR A 243 -0.58 -18.22 -13.13
N ASP A 244 -0.02 -18.64 -14.26
CA ASP A 244 1.40 -18.97 -14.46
C ASP A 244 2.35 -17.86 -13.96
N ALA A 245 2.02 -16.60 -14.20
CA ALA A 245 2.85 -15.48 -13.77
C ALA A 245 2.91 -15.36 -12.23
N VAL A 246 1.78 -15.54 -11.56
CA VAL A 246 1.71 -15.50 -10.09
C VAL A 246 2.43 -16.69 -9.50
N GLU A 247 2.21 -17.88 -10.04
CA GLU A 247 2.85 -19.13 -9.58
C GLU A 247 4.36 -19.10 -9.78
N ALA A 248 4.84 -18.67 -10.95
CA ALA A 248 6.27 -18.63 -11.26
C ALA A 248 7.03 -17.55 -10.48
N VAL A 249 6.43 -16.37 -10.28
CA VAL A 249 7.12 -15.21 -9.69
C VAL A 249 6.98 -15.17 -8.17
N LEU A 250 5.78 -15.41 -7.66
CA LEU A 250 5.47 -15.27 -6.24
C LEU A 250 5.46 -16.61 -5.50
N ALA A 251 5.32 -17.74 -6.21
CA ALA A 251 5.28 -19.10 -5.68
C ALA A 251 4.42 -19.23 -4.40
N PRO A 252 3.16 -18.73 -4.43
CA PRO A 252 2.32 -18.69 -3.23
C PRO A 252 2.04 -20.08 -2.68
N GLN A 253 2.12 -20.20 -1.36
CA GLN A 253 1.79 -21.44 -0.66
C GLN A 253 0.56 -21.22 0.21
N PRO A 254 -0.40 -22.14 0.25
CA PRO A 254 -1.57 -22.06 1.12
C PRO A 254 -1.18 -21.76 2.57
N VAL A 255 -2.02 -21.01 3.27
CA VAL A 255 -1.78 -20.56 4.65
C VAL A 255 -2.62 -21.35 5.63
N LYS A 256 -2.11 -21.52 6.86
CA LYS A 256 -2.87 -22.13 7.95
C LYS A 256 -3.61 -21.06 8.73
N VAL A 257 -4.89 -20.91 8.42
CA VAL A 257 -5.82 -20.01 9.13
C VAL A 257 -7.17 -20.69 9.28
N ASP A 258 -7.98 -20.19 10.20
CA ASP A 258 -9.34 -20.67 10.38
C ASP A 258 -10.22 -20.28 9.19
N ARG A 259 -10.83 -21.27 8.52
CA ARG A 259 -11.64 -21.10 7.30
C ARG A 259 -12.89 -20.26 7.55
N ASP A 260 -13.56 -20.45 8.68
CA ASP A 260 -14.77 -19.73 8.99
C ASP A 260 -14.47 -18.28 9.36
N ARG A 261 -13.41 -18.04 10.13
CA ARG A 261 -12.94 -16.65 10.40
C ARG A 261 -12.53 -15.93 9.13
N ALA A 262 -11.85 -16.61 8.18
CA ALA A 262 -11.49 -16.01 6.90
C ALA A 262 -12.75 -15.66 6.08
N TRP A 263 -13.73 -16.55 6.07
CA TRP A 263 -15.01 -16.30 5.41
C TRP A 263 -15.79 -15.13 6.03
N GLU A 264 -15.89 -15.09 7.36
CA GLU A 264 -16.55 -13.98 8.07
C GLU A 264 -15.86 -12.63 7.80
N ALA A 265 -14.52 -12.62 7.74
CA ALA A 265 -13.75 -11.42 7.41
C ALA A 265 -14.03 -10.95 5.98
N LEU A 266 -14.09 -11.87 5.01
CA LEU A 266 -14.41 -11.59 3.62
C LEU A 266 -15.82 -10.98 3.48
N GLN A 267 -16.80 -11.55 4.16
CA GLN A 267 -18.18 -11.04 4.13
C GLN A 267 -18.32 -9.65 4.76
N ARG A 268 -17.51 -9.32 5.77
CA ARG A 268 -17.50 -7.96 6.37
C ARG A 268 -16.91 -6.91 5.43
N ASP A 269 -15.91 -7.26 4.63
CA ASP A 269 -15.29 -6.36 3.65
C ASP A 269 -16.23 -6.05 2.47
N LYS A 270 -17.13 -6.96 2.14
CA LYS A 270 -18.04 -6.85 0.99
C LYS A 270 -19.50 -6.93 1.38
N LYS A 271 -20.31 -6.04 0.80
CA LYS A 271 -21.77 -6.14 0.92
C LYS A 271 -22.27 -7.28 0.06
N SER A 272 -22.85 -8.31 0.70
CA SER A 272 -23.60 -9.34 -0.01
C SER A 272 -24.95 -8.81 -0.43
N THR A 273 -25.32 -9.04 -1.68
CA THR A 273 -26.66 -8.72 -2.20
C THR A 273 -27.18 -9.91 -2.99
N GLY A 274 -28.23 -10.55 -2.48
CA GLY A 274 -28.87 -11.66 -3.19
C GLY A 274 -28.02 -12.93 -3.33
N GLY A 275 -27.06 -13.19 -2.43
CA GLY A 275 -26.18 -14.37 -2.47
C GLY A 275 -24.99 -14.20 -3.41
N GLU A 276 -24.65 -12.99 -3.78
CA GLU A 276 -23.49 -12.64 -4.58
C GLU A 276 -22.60 -11.62 -3.85
N LEU A 277 -21.30 -11.68 -4.13
CA LEU A 277 -20.30 -10.76 -3.62
C LEU A 277 -19.64 -9.99 -4.76
N THR A 278 -19.46 -8.69 -4.58
CA THR A 278 -18.77 -7.85 -5.57
C THR A 278 -17.27 -7.97 -5.41
N LEU A 279 -16.60 -8.50 -6.44
CA LEU A 279 -15.14 -8.67 -6.48
C LEU A 279 -14.53 -7.88 -7.62
N VAL A 280 -13.23 -7.61 -7.52
CA VAL A 280 -12.41 -7.16 -8.66
C VAL A 280 -11.85 -8.38 -9.35
N LEU A 281 -12.16 -8.51 -10.63
CA LEU A 281 -11.70 -9.57 -11.55
C LEU A 281 -10.83 -8.96 -12.66
N LEU A 282 -10.11 -9.81 -13.40
CA LEU A 282 -9.25 -9.40 -14.51
C LEU A 282 -9.91 -9.73 -15.87
N GLY A 283 -10.17 -8.70 -16.66
CA GLY A 283 -10.65 -8.79 -18.04
C GLY A 283 -9.55 -8.54 -19.07
N ASP A 284 -9.94 -8.46 -20.34
CA ASP A 284 -9.02 -8.15 -21.45
C ASP A 284 -8.52 -6.69 -21.39
N GLU A 285 -9.33 -5.78 -20.86
CA GLU A 285 -9.02 -4.35 -20.75
C GLU A 285 -8.52 -3.94 -19.35
N GLY A 286 -8.17 -4.90 -18.48
CA GLY A 286 -7.72 -4.67 -17.10
C GLY A 286 -8.72 -5.12 -16.04
N GLY A 287 -8.62 -4.55 -14.85
CA GLY A 287 -9.49 -4.90 -13.71
C GLY A 287 -10.89 -4.30 -13.84
N PHE A 288 -11.90 -5.08 -13.48
CA PHE A 288 -13.30 -4.64 -13.42
C PHE A 288 -14.02 -5.26 -12.22
N THR A 289 -15.08 -4.64 -11.76
CA THR A 289 -15.92 -5.18 -10.68
C THR A 289 -17.01 -6.08 -11.26
N ALA A 290 -17.22 -7.23 -10.62
CA ALA A 290 -18.26 -8.18 -10.99
C ALA A 290 -18.90 -8.82 -9.75
N ASN A 291 -20.16 -9.18 -9.86
CA ASN A 291 -20.85 -9.99 -8.85
C ASN A 291 -20.55 -11.47 -9.10
N VAL A 292 -20.11 -12.16 -8.07
CA VAL A 292 -19.70 -13.58 -8.10
C VAL A 292 -20.54 -14.33 -7.06
N PRO A 293 -21.10 -15.51 -7.39
CA PRO A 293 -21.84 -16.32 -6.42
C PRO A 293 -21.00 -16.63 -5.18
N GLU A 294 -21.59 -16.48 -3.99
CA GLU A 294 -20.90 -16.74 -2.71
C GLU A 294 -20.29 -18.14 -2.65
N THR A 295 -20.93 -19.15 -3.27
CA THR A 295 -20.42 -20.53 -3.32
C THR A 295 -19.10 -20.63 -4.07
N ASP A 296 -18.93 -19.85 -5.15
CA ASP A 296 -17.69 -19.84 -5.94
C ASP A 296 -16.59 -19.08 -5.22
N VAL A 297 -16.95 -17.96 -4.57
CA VAL A 297 -16.02 -17.18 -3.75
C VAL A 297 -15.52 -18.00 -2.56
N ARG A 298 -16.43 -18.70 -1.85
CA ARG A 298 -16.07 -19.56 -0.73
C ARG A 298 -15.12 -20.69 -1.15
N ARG A 299 -15.44 -21.36 -2.24
CA ARG A 299 -14.57 -22.40 -2.80
C ARG A 299 -13.18 -21.87 -3.13
N ALA A 300 -13.11 -20.69 -3.80
CA ALA A 300 -11.84 -20.07 -4.14
C ALA A 300 -11.02 -19.69 -2.89
N LEU A 301 -11.66 -19.21 -1.83
CA LEU A 301 -11.01 -18.92 -0.54
C LEU A 301 -10.49 -20.20 0.13
N ASP A 302 -11.29 -21.28 0.16
CA ASP A 302 -10.93 -22.55 0.80
C ASP A 302 -9.70 -23.20 0.15
N GLU A 303 -9.49 -23.00 -1.17
CA GLU A 303 -8.31 -23.47 -1.90
C GLU A 303 -7.01 -22.75 -1.49
N LEU A 304 -7.09 -21.57 -0.88
CA LEU A 304 -5.94 -20.79 -0.41
C LEU A 304 -5.49 -21.21 1.00
N ILE A 305 -6.27 -22.02 1.69
CA ILE A 305 -6.08 -22.39 3.10
C ILE A 305 -5.63 -23.85 3.18
N ALA A 306 -4.48 -24.07 3.81
CA ALA A 306 -3.97 -25.40 4.08
C ALA A 306 -4.81 -26.12 5.16
N ASP A 307 -4.83 -27.44 5.10
CA ASP A 307 -5.47 -28.30 6.12
C ASP A 307 -4.73 -28.27 7.47
#